data_94d5dc92fea60984a4dc318a1d4d7a1b
#
_entry.id   94d5dc92fea60984a4dc318a1d4d7a1b
#
_cell.length_a   1.000
_cell.length_b   1.000
_cell.length_c   1.000
_cell.angle_alpha   90.00
_cell.angle_beta   90.00
_cell.angle_gamma   90.00
#
_symmetry.space_group_name_H-M   'P 1'
#
loop_
_entity.id
_entity.type
_entity.pdbx_description
1 polymer ?
#
loop_
_entity_poly.entity_id
_entity_poly.type
_entity_poly.pdbx_seq_one_letter_code
_entity_poly.pdbx_strand_id
1 'polypeptide(L)'
;MRTILHNCGEIAHLSTGDDEDPLSGERLLDRESLVHPAGMAIMISGGIVQKIAPSDDILSEFAPWYPANSVSTDVEVIDIGEMSVVPGFVDSHTHLPWSGDRTNELTMRLRGKTYREIAQSGGGIMKTVSHTRSTPKRNVVASGISRVQECMRNGTTTLEAKSGYGLDLDSEVKLLEAISEIDRSTTIDIRATWLGAHDFPP
;
A
#
# COMPACT_ATOMS: atom_id res chain seq x y z
N MET A 1 -4.44 23.48 -2.88
CA MET A 1 -5.43 22.89 -3.79
C MET A 1 -6.39 22.05 -2.96
N ARG A 2 -7.67 22.15 -3.20
CA ARG A 2 -8.73 21.33 -2.60
C ARG A 2 -9.17 20.29 -3.62
N THR A 3 -9.55 19.10 -3.15
CA THR A 3 -10.13 18.06 -4.00
C THR A 3 -11.47 17.64 -3.40
N ILE A 4 -12.49 17.57 -4.23
CA ILE A 4 -13.83 17.10 -3.85
C ILE A 4 -14.09 15.81 -4.62
N LEU A 5 -14.28 14.71 -3.89
CA LEU A 5 -14.83 13.48 -4.43
C LEU A 5 -16.32 13.50 -4.17
N HIS A 6 -17.15 13.53 -5.21
CA HIS A 6 -18.60 13.56 -5.05
C HIS A 6 -19.28 12.38 -5.72
N ASN A 7 -20.58 12.25 -5.51
CA ASN A 7 -21.37 11.12 -5.99
C ASN A 7 -20.77 9.80 -5.48
N CYS A 8 -20.37 9.80 -4.19
CA CYS A 8 -19.86 8.61 -3.54
C CYS A 8 -20.99 7.61 -3.30
N GLY A 9 -20.70 6.33 -3.46
CA GLY A 9 -21.44 5.26 -2.84
C GLY A 9 -21.28 5.33 -1.31
N GLU A 10 -21.32 4.20 -0.63
CA GLU A 10 -21.03 4.21 0.81
C GLU A 10 -19.58 4.59 1.09
N ILE A 11 -19.37 5.39 2.15
CA ILE A 11 -18.03 5.76 2.61
C ILE A 11 -17.78 5.12 3.95
N ALA A 12 -16.86 4.15 4.01
CA ALA A 12 -16.40 3.61 5.28
C ALA A 12 -15.24 4.42 5.84
N HIS A 13 -15.23 4.63 7.15
CA HIS A 13 -14.10 5.22 7.86
C HIS A 13 -13.78 4.41 9.12
N LEU A 14 -12.53 4.46 9.57
CA LEU A 14 -12.05 3.68 10.71
C LEU A 14 -11.72 4.58 11.91
N SER A 15 -12.44 5.69 12.07
CA SER A 15 -12.26 6.64 13.16
C SER A 15 -13.62 6.95 13.79
N THR A 16 -13.70 6.87 15.08
CA THR A 16 -14.88 7.26 15.88
C THR A 16 -14.69 8.63 16.56
N GLY A 17 -13.71 9.43 16.11
CA GLY A 17 -13.40 10.75 16.67
C GLY A 17 -12.23 10.71 17.65
N ASP A 18 -12.47 10.91 18.95
CA ASP A 18 -11.42 11.12 19.96
C ASP A 18 -10.75 9.83 20.49
N ASP A 19 -10.97 8.69 19.86
CA ASP A 19 -10.41 7.42 20.31
C ASP A 19 -8.92 7.30 19.98
N GLU A 20 -8.08 7.27 21.01
CA GLU A 20 -6.64 6.97 20.90
C GLU A 20 -6.36 5.50 20.55
N ASP A 21 -7.31 4.60 20.83
CA ASP A 21 -7.15 3.17 20.62
C ASP A 21 -7.65 2.71 19.25
N PRO A 22 -6.94 1.81 18.58
CA PRO A 22 -7.39 1.21 17.33
C PRO A 22 -8.75 0.52 17.47
N LEU A 23 -9.60 0.66 16.46
CA LEU A 23 -10.85 -0.09 16.40
C LEU A 23 -10.56 -1.59 16.32
N SER A 24 -11.22 -2.38 17.17
CA SER A 24 -11.04 -3.83 17.21
C SER A 24 -12.30 -4.54 17.66
N GLY A 25 -12.39 -5.83 17.33
CA GLY A 25 -13.50 -6.70 17.79
C GLY A 25 -14.87 -6.20 17.32
N GLU A 26 -15.84 -6.19 18.22
CA GLU A 26 -17.24 -5.82 17.94
C GLU A 26 -17.39 -4.37 17.48
N ARG A 27 -16.48 -3.46 17.85
CA ARG A 27 -16.48 -2.06 17.41
C ARG A 27 -16.35 -1.92 15.89
N LEU A 28 -15.71 -2.88 15.20
CA LEU A 28 -15.63 -2.93 13.74
C LEU A 28 -16.95 -3.34 13.08
N LEU A 29 -17.91 -3.86 13.84
CA LEU A 29 -19.21 -4.28 13.32
C LEU A 29 -20.27 -3.18 13.44
N ASP A 30 -19.96 -2.09 14.10
CA ASP A 30 -20.86 -0.93 14.24
C ASP A 30 -20.90 -0.12 12.95
N ARG A 31 -21.71 -0.61 12.00
CA ARG A 31 -21.89 0.01 10.71
C ARG A 31 -22.45 1.43 10.78
N GLU A 32 -23.34 1.70 11.75
CA GLU A 32 -23.99 3.01 11.87
C GLU A 32 -22.97 4.11 12.20
N SER A 33 -21.95 3.80 13.01
CA SER A 33 -20.90 4.75 13.38
C SER A 33 -19.75 4.80 12.36
N LEU A 34 -19.57 3.77 11.52
CA LEU A 34 -18.40 3.62 10.67
C LEU A 34 -18.67 3.82 9.17
N VAL A 35 -19.93 3.96 8.74
CA VAL A 35 -20.28 4.05 7.32
C VAL A 35 -21.24 5.19 7.06
N HIS A 36 -20.83 6.15 6.23
CA HIS A 36 -21.74 7.14 5.67
C HIS A 36 -22.56 6.54 4.53
N PRO A 37 -23.83 6.92 4.36
CA PRO A 37 -24.66 6.43 3.28
C PRO A 37 -24.19 6.95 1.91
N ALA A 38 -24.70 6.34 0.84
CA ALA A 38 -24.48 6.82 -0.52
C ALA A 38 -25.00 8.26 -0.73
N GLY A 39 -24.46 8.96 -1.73
CA GLY A 39 -24.80 10.34 -2.05
C GLY A 39 -24.00 11.40 -1.31
N MET A 40 -23.04 10.99 -0.52
CA MET A 40 -22.11 11.91 0.17
C MET A 40 -20.96 12.35 -0.74
N ALA A 41 -20.28 13.41 -0.34
CA ALA A 41 -19.01 13.86 -0.90
C ALA A 41 -17.95 13.99 0.18
N ILE A 42 -16.69 13.88 -0.23
CA ILE A 42 -15.49 14.05 0.61
C ILE A 42 -14.75 15.30 0.14
N MET A 43 -14.56 16.29 1.00
CA MET A 43 -13.71 17.44 0.75
C MET A 43 -12.36 17.25 1.40
N ILE A 44 -11.31 17.32 0.59
CA ILE A 44 -9.92 17.14 0.98
C ILE A 44 -9.16 18.45 0.78
N SER A 45 -8.37 18.86 1.75
CA SER A 45 -7.48 20.02 1.65
C SER A 45 -6.16 19.74 2.33
N GLY A 46 -5.04 20.01 1.63
CA GLY A 46 -3.72 19.74 2.17
C GLY A 46 -3.46 18.25 2.48
N GLY A 47 -4.10 17.32 1.75
CA GLY A 47 -3.95 15.88 1.98
C GLY A 47 -4.78 15.34 3.16
N ILE A 48 -5.64 16.17 3.77
CA ILE A 48 -6.45 15.80 4.94
C ILE A 48 -7.93 15.89 4.56
N VAL A 49 -8.72 14.88 4.93
CA VAL A 49 -10.18 14.94 4.85
C VAL A 49 -10.69 16.00 5.83
N GLN A 50 -11.33 17.03 5.30
CA GLN A 50 -11.84 18.16 6.09
C GLN A 50 -13.33 18.02 6.40
N LYS A 51 -14.09 17.43 5.47
CA LYS A 51 -15.55 17.35 5.61
C LYS A 51 -16.08 16.16 4.79
N ILE A 52 -17.04 15.47 5.36
CA ILE A 52 -17.90 14.50 4.67
C ILE A 52 -19.35 14.98 4.90
N ALA A 53 -20.10 15.23 3.84
CA ALA A 53 -21.47 15.70 3.90
C ALA A 53 -22.20 15.35 2.59
N PRO A 54 -23.52 15.56 2.49
CA PRO A 54 -24.23 15.38 1.23
C PRO A 54 -23.57 16.10 0.06
N SER A 55 -23.53 15.45 -1.11
CA SER A 55 -22.82 15.98 -2.29
C SER A 55 -23.29 17.39 -2.66
N ASP A 56 -24.58 17.65 -2.62
CA ASP A 56 -25.14 18.95 -2.96
C ASP A 56 -24.67 20.05 -2.00
N ASP A 57 -24.53 19.74 -0.70
CA ASP A 57 -24.07 20.70 0.30
C ASP A 57 -22.60 21.06 0.06
N ILE A 58 -21.75 20.06 -0.17
CA ILE A 58 -20.31 20.27 -0.44
C ILE A 58 -20.12 21.05 -1.75
N LEU A 59 -20.83 20.67 -2.82
CA LEU A 59 -20.71 21.33 -4.11
C LEU A 59 -21.21 22.77 -4.05
N SER A 60 -22.32 23.04 -3.38
CA SER A 60 -22.85 24.40 -3.24
C SER A 60 -21.91 25.32 -2.44
N GLU A 61 -21.25 24.78 -1.42
CA GLU A 61 -20.36 25.55 -0.55
C GLU A 61 -18.97 25.81 -1.19
N PHE A 62 -18.38 24.78 -1.83
CA PHE A 62 -16.98 24.84 -2.27
C PHE A 62 -16.77 24.86 -3.79
N ALA A 63 -17.78 24.49 -4.56
CA ALA A 63 -17.73 24.46 -6.01
C ALA A 63 -19.06 24.88 -6.66
N PRO A 64 -19.62 26.07 -6.33
CA PRO A 64 -20.93 26.50 -6.83
C PRO A 64 -20.99 26.67 -8.36
N TRP A 65 -19.84 26.63 -9.01
CA TRP A 65 -19.68 26.68 -10.46
C TRP A 65 -19.83 25.31 -11.16
N TYR A 66 -19.79 24.21 -10.40
CA TYR A 66 -19.94 22.86 -10.93
C TYR A 66 -21.43 22.51 -11.15
N PRO A 67 -21.86 21.84 -12.25
CA PRO A 67 -21.04 21.27 -13.33
C PRO A 67 -20.82 22.22 -14.52
N ALA A 68 -21.17 23.51 -14.42
CA ALA A 68 -20.89 24.43 -15.50
C ALA A 68 -19.39 24.50 -15.79
N ASN A 69 -19.01 24.52 -17.07
CA ASN A 69 -17.65 24.43 -17.65
C ASN A 69 -16.58 25.41 -17.10
N SER A 70 -16.67 25.78 -15.85
CA SER A 70 -15.73 26.68 -15.18
C SER A 70 -14.64 25.85 -14.50
N VAL A 71 -13.40 26.04 -14.92
CA VAL A 71 -12.23 25.42 -14.26
C VAL A 71 -11.80 26.34 -13.14
N SER A 72 -11.80 25.83 -11.92
CA SER A 72 -11.15 26.50 -10.78
C SER A 72 -9.71 26.02 -10.69
N THR A 73 -8.77 26.93 -10.48
CA THR A 73 -7.37 26.58 -10.21
C THR A 73 -7.16 26.06 -8.79
N ASP A 74 -8.11 26.29 -7.88
CA ASP A 74 -7.98 26.02 -6.45
C ASP A 74 -8.78 24.80 -5.98
N VAL A 75 -9.76 24.34 -6.77
CA VAL A 75 -10.65 23.22 -6.43
C VAL A 75 -10.79 22.27 -7.61
N GLU A 76 -10.42 21.03 -7.42
CA GLU A 76 -10.66 19.91 -8.31
C GLU A 76 -11.91 19.16 -7.88
N VAL A 77 -12.83 18.90 -8.79
CA VAL A 77 -14.06 18.12 -8.54
C VAL A 77 -14.02 16.84 -9.36
N ILE A 78 -14.13 15.70 -8.68
CA ILE A 78 -14.07 14.37 -9.27
C ILE A 78 -15.39 13.63 -8.98
N ASP A 79 -16.12 13.30 -10.02
CA ASP A 79 -17.27 12.39 -9.91
C ASP A 79 -16.77 10.95 -9.89
N ILE A 80 -17.02 10.23 -8.81
CA ILE A 80 -16.59 8.85 -8.65
C ILE A 80 -17.68 7.83 -9.02
N GLY A 81 -18.83 8.26 -9.56
CA GLY A 81 -19.82 7.37 -10.18
C GLY A 81 -20.40 6.33 -9.23
N GLU A 82 -20.79 6.74 -8.03
CA GLU A 82 -21.39 5.87 -7.00
C GLU A 82 -20.46 4.74 -6.49
N MET A 83 -19.15 4.83 -6.75
CA MET A 83 -18.20 3.89 -6.16
C MET A 83 -18.11 4.09 -4.65
N SER A 84 -18.05 2.99 -3.91
CA SER A 84 -17.81 3.02 -2.48
C SER A 84 -16.38 3.45 -2.18
N VAL A 85 -16.20 4.18 -1.09
CA VAL A 85 -14.90 4.67 -0.63
C VAL A 85 -14.52 3.99 0.67
N VAL A 86 -13.30 3.51 0.74
CA VAL A 86 -12.71 2.91 1.94
C VAL A 86 -11.32 3.52 2.18
N PRO A 87 -10.81 3.50 3.42
CA PRO A 87 -9.42 3.86 3.67
C PRO A 87 -8.46 3.00 2.85
N GLY A 88 -7.34 3.60 2.42
CA GLY A 88 -6.31 2.85 1.73
C GLY A 88 -5.76 1.71 2.59
N PHE A 89 -5.47 0.57 1.98
CA PHE A 89 -4.97 -0.60 2.70
C PHE A 89 -3.54 -0.37 3.19
N VAL A 90 -3.28 -0.89 4.39
CA VAL A 90 -1.94 -0.92 5.00
C VAL A 90 -1.43 -2.35 4.96
N ASP A 91 -0.37 -2.59 4.18
CA ASP A 91 0.31 -3.89 4.18
C ASP A 91 1.48 -3.84 5.18
N SER A 92 1.27 -4.44 6.33
CA SER A 92 2.18 -4.38 7.47
C SER A 92 3.31 -5.42 7.42
N HIS A 93 3.43 -6.23 6.36
CA HIS A 93 4.48 -7.23 6.26
C HIS A 93 4.82 -7.58 4.82
N THR A 94 5.79 -6.88 4.23
CA THR A 94 6.36 -7.26 2.94
C THR A 94 7.88 -7.38 2.99
N HIS A 95 8.43 -8.20 2.10
CA HIS A 95 9.85 -8.20 1.73
C HIS A 95 9.96 -7.64 0.31
N LEU A 96 9.73 -6.35 0.16
CA LEU A 96 9.64 -5.69 -1.15
C LEU A 96 10.92 -5.79 -1.99
N PRO A 97 12.14 -5.51 -1.43
CA PRO A 97 13.37 -5.52 -2.19
C PRO A 97 13.98 -6.92 -2.25
N TRP A 98 13.69 -7.67 -3.29
CA TRP A 98 14.32 -8.96 -3.55
C TRP A 98 14.49 -9.21 -5.05
N SER A 99 15.32 -10.20 -5.39
CA SER A 99 15.55 -10.62 -6.77
C SER A 99 15.51 -12.14 -6.91
N GLY A 100 15.34 -12.60 -8.15
CA GLY A 100 15.26 -14.01 -8.49
C GLY A 100 13.81 -14.49 -8.60
N ASP A 101 13.66 -15.81 -8.78
CA ASP A 101 12.39 -16.48 -8.96
C ASP A 101 12.42 -17.87 -8.30
N ARG A 102 11.32 -18.21 -7.66
CA ARG A 102 11.08 -19.50 -6.99
C ARG A 102 9.84 -20.23 -7.50
N THR A 103 9.30 -19.83 -8.64
CA THR A 103 8.07 -20.40 -9.21
C THR A 103 8.14 -21.91 -9.37
N ASN A 104 9.31 -22.44 -9.73
CA ASN A 104 9.52 -23.89 -9.85
C ASN A 104 9.29 -24.67 -8.54
N GLU A 105 9.46 -24.02 -7.38
CA GLU A 105 9.24 -24.66 -6.07
C GLU A 105 7.76 -24.97 -5.83
N LEU A 106 6.83 -24.19 -6.40
CA LEU A 106 5.41 -24.49 -6.34
C LEU A 106 5.13 -25.84 -7.00
N THR A 107 5.67 -26.10 -8.18
CA THR A 107 5.56 -27.38 -8.87
C THR A 107 6.15 -28.53 -8.05
N MET A 108 7.28 -28.31 -7.39
CA MET A 108 7.89 -29.31 -6.50
C MET A 108 6.98 -29.66 -5.32
N ARG A 109 6.37 -28.62 -4.69
CA ARG A 109 5.41 -28.81 -3.58
C ARG A 109 4.15 -29.56 -4.04
N LEU A 110 3.59 -29.22 -5.18
CA LEU A 110 2.44 -29.90 -5.76
C LEU A 110 2.75 -31.38 -6.08
N ARG A 111 4.01 -31.73 -6.32
CA ARG A 111 4.50 -33.11 -6.47
C ARG A 111 4.87 -33.77 -5.15
N GLY A 112 4.55 -33.16 -4.00
CA GLY A 112 4.74 -33.75 -2.68
C GLY A 112 6.16 -33.54 -2.08
N LYS A 113 7.04 -32.73 -2.68
CA LYS A 113 8.34 -32.43 -2.07
C LYS A 113 8.17 -31.58 -0.84
N THR A 114 8.90 -31.94 0.21
CA THR A 114 8.98 -31.18 1.46
C THR A 114 9.84 -29.91 1.28
N TYR A 115 9.66 -28.93 2.16
CA TYR A 115 10.51 -27.72 2.18
C TYR A 115 12.00 -28.09 2.28
N ARG A 116 12.34 -29.07 3.13
CA ARG A 116 13.73 -29.53 3.32
C ARG A 116 14.34 -30.10 2.03
N GLU A 117 13.61 -30.91 1.28
CA GLU A 117 14.08 -31.48 0.00
C GLU A 117 14.27 -30.38 -1.05
N ILE A 118 13.39 -29.37 -1.07
CA ILE A 118 13.52 -28.22 -1.95
C ILE A 118 14.77 -27.40 -1.59
N ALA A 119 14.98 -27.13 -0.31
CA ALA A 119 16.15 -26.40 0.16
C ALA A 119 17.45 -27.16 -0.16
N GLN A 120 17.50 -28.49 0.05
CA GLN A 120 18.64 -29.33 -0.28
C GLN A 120 18.94 -29.39 -1.79
N SER A 121 17.94 -29.16 -2.64
CA SER A 121 18.12 -29.07 -4.10
C SER A 121 18.52 -27.67 -4.60
N GLY A 122 18.91 -26.78 -3.69
CA GLY A 122 19.35 -25.40 -4.01
C GLY A 122 18.18 -24.40 -4.13
N GLY A 123 16.99 -24.73 -3.63
CA GLY A 123 15.85 -23.84 -3.50
C GLY A 123 15.79 -23.17 -2.14
N GLY A 124 14.59 -22.72 -1.77
CA GLY A 124 14.32 -22.06 -0.49
C GLY A 124 14.85 -20.63 -0.42
N ILE A 125 14.95 -20.11 0.80
CA ILE A 125 15.38 -18.72 1.06
C ILE A 125 16.78 -18.46 0.50
N MET A 126 17.70 -19.41 0.57
CA MET A 126 19.07 -19.27 0.10
C MET A 126 19.18 -18.98 -1.39
N LYS A 127 18.24 -19.48 -2.20
CA LYS A 127 18.15 -19.12 -3.62
C LYS A 127 17.84 -17.64 -3.78
N THR A 128 16.86 -17.12 -3.03
CA THR A 128 16.50 -15.68 -3.04
C THR A 128 17.69 -14.84 -2.56
N VAL A 129 18.37 -15.24 -1.49
CA VAL A 129 19.56 -14.56 -0.95
C VAL A 129 20.66 -14.47 -2.01
N SER A 130 21.00 -15.58 -2.66
CA SER A 130 22.03 -15.62 -3.70
C SER A 130 21.71 -14.67 -4.86
N HIS A 131 20.48 -14.71 -5.37
CA HIS A 131 20.04 -13.82 -6.45
C HIS A 131 20.04 -12.35 -6.02
N THR A 132 19.55 -12.05 -4.82
CA THR A 132 19.47 -10.67 -4.30
C THR A 132 20.86 -10.09 -4.08
N ARG A 133 21.80 -10.86 -3.55
CA ARG A 133 23.20 -10.43 -3.39
C ARG A 133 23.85 -10.09 -4.72
N SER A 134 23.70 -10.94 -5.73
CA SER A 134 24.32 -10.76 -7.05
C SER A 134 23.65 -9.69 -7.92
N THR A 135 22.41 -9.32 -7.62
CA THR A 135 21.67 -8.34 -8.41
C THR A 135 22.10 -6.91 -8.10
N PRO A 136 22.46 -6.08 -9.09
CA PRO A 136 22.75 -4.67 -8.89
C PRO A 136 21.57 -3.92 -8.25
N LYS A 137 21.86 -2.96 -7.35
CA LYS A 137 20.84 -2.16 -6.63
C LYS A 137 19.79 -1.57 -7.58
N ARG A 138 20.19 -0.97 -8.70
CA ARG A 138 19.27 -0.40 -9.69
C ARG A 138 18.20 -1.39 -10.19
N ASN A 139 18.54 -2.66 -10.31
CA ASN A 139 17.60 -3.69 -10.78
C ASN A 139 16.66 -4.12 -9.64
N VAL A 140 17.15 -4.15 -8.40
CA VAL A 140 16.32 -4.38 -7.21
C VAL A 140 15.31 -3.25 -7.05
N VAL A 141 15.74 -1.99 -7.22
CA VAL A 141 14.86 -0.81 -7.20
C VAL A 141 13.79 -0.89 -8.29
N ALA A 142 14.17 -1.16 -9.54
CA ALA A 142 13.20 -1.24 -10.65
C ALA A 142 12.14 -2.32 -10.41
N SER A 143 12.56 -3.50 -9.93
CA SER A 143 11.63 -4.58 -9.56
C SER A 143 10.75 -4.21 -8.36
N GLY A 144 11.30 -3.49 -7.38
CA GLY A 144 10.57 -3.00 -6.23
C GLY A 144 9.48 -2.00 -6.64
N ILE A 145 9.79 -1.02 -7.50
CA ILE A 145 8.82 -0.06 -8.04
C ILE A 145 7.67 -0.79 -8.75
N SER A 146 7.96 -1.80 -9.57
CA SER A 146 6.92 -2.58 -10.24
C SER A 146 5.99 -3.29 -9.25
N ARG A 147 6.52 -3.83 -8.15
CA ARG A 147 5.71 -4.47 -7.09
C ARG A 147 4.87 -3.45 -6.33
N VAL A 148 5.43 -2.27 -6.02
CA VAL A 148 4.67 -1.17 -5.41
C VAL A 148 3.49 -0.77 -6.28
N GLN A 149 3.70 -0.62 -7.59
CA GLN A 149 2.62 -0.31 -8.53
C GLN A 149 1.51 -1.36 -8.53
N GLU A 150 1.87 -2.63 -8.35
CA GLU A 150 0.88 -3.72 -8.22
C GLU A 150 0.11 -3.61 -6.89
N CYS A 151 0.80 -3.35 -5.78
CA CYS A 151 0.16 -3.09 -4.48
C CYS A 151 -0.82 -1.91 -4.58
N MET A 152 -0.42 -0.81 -5.22
CA MET A 152 -1.27 0.38 -5.42
C MET A 152 -2.52 0.07 -6.25
N ARG A 153 -2.39 -0.72 -7.33
CA ARG A 153 -3.56 -1.14 -8.13
C ARG A 153 -4.56 -1.96 -7.33
N ASN A 154 -4.11 -2.61 -6.27
CA ASN A 154 -4.95 -3.38 -5.34
C ASN A 154 -5.37 -2.59 -4.09
N GLY A 155 -5.15 -1.27 -4.08
CA GLY A 155 -5.65 -0.37 -3.03
C GLY A 155 -4.70 -0.16 -1.84
N THR A 156 -3.47 -0.68 -1.88
CA THR A 156 -2.48 -0.44 -0.83
C THR A 156 -1.93 0.98 -0.96
N THR A 157 -1.96 1.76 0.11
CA THR A 157 -1.46 3.14 0.19
C THR A 157 -0.28 3.28 1.14
N THR A 158 -0.09 2.31 2.04
CA THR A 158 1.02 2.25 2.99
C THR A 158 1.52 0.82 3.08
N LEU A 159 2.83 0.62 3.05
CA LEU A 159 3.41 -0.71 3.24
C LEU A 159 4.69 -0.68 4.09
N GLU A 160 4.91 -1.74 4.83
CA GLU A 160 6.19 -2.05 5.44
C GLU A 160 7.06 -2.81 4.45
N ALA A 161 8.29 -2.35 4.24
CA ALA A 161 9.28 -3.01 3.42
C ALA A 161 10.45 -3.49 4.28
N LYS A 162 10.55 -4.81 4.47
CA LYS A 162 11.64 -5.43 5.22
C LYS A 162 12.80 -5.77 4.31
N SER A 163 14.02 -5.59 4.80
CA SER A 163 15.20 -6.28 4.27
C SER A 163 15.17 -7.77 4.65
N GLY A 164 16.29 -8.48 4.68
CA GLY A 164 16.37 -9.86 5.19
C GLY A 164 16.68 -10.90 4.12
N TYR A 165 16.89 -10.49 2.87
CA TYR A 165 17.41 -11.35 1.82
C TYR A 165 18.86 -11.02 1.45
N GLY A 166 19.53 -10.22 2.25
CA GLY A 166 20.97 -9.99 2.17
C GLY A 166 21.75 -11.00 3.01
N LEU A 167 21.41 -11.12 4.29
CA LEU A 167 22.06 -11.93 5.33
C LEU A 167 23.57 -11.65 5.48
N ASP A 168 24.03 -10.49 5.01
CA ASP A 168 25.31 -9.88 5.32
C ASP A 168 25.14 -8.35 5.35
N LEU A 169 26.07 -7.66 5.99
CA LEU A 169 25.95 -6.23 6.23
C LEU A 169 25.79 -5.43 4.92
N ASP A 170 26.64 -5.66 3.94
CA ASP A 170 26.67 -4.87 2.70
C ASP A 170 25.41 -5.09 1.87
N SER A 171 24.93 -6.33 1.81
CA SER A 171 23.70 -6.68 1.09
C SER A 171 22.44 -6.15 1.79
N GLU A 172 22.39 -6.20 3.12
CA GLU A 172 21.27 -5.63 3.88
C GLU A 172 21.22 -4.11 3.77
N VAL A 173 22.36 -3.42 3.85
CA VAL A 173 22.47 -1.97 3.62
C VAL A 173 22.00 -1.62 2.20
N LYS A 174 22.45 -2.38 1.19
CA LYS A 174 21.99 -2.22 -0.21
C LYS A 174 20.47 -2.33 -0.32
N LEU A 175 19.82 -3.24 0.42
CA LEU A 175 18.37 -3.41 0.41
C LEU A 175 17.67 -2.21 1.07
N LEU A 176 18.16 -1.68 2.19
CA LEU A 176 17.60 -0.49 2.82
C LEU A 176 17.76 0.76 1.94
N GLU A 177 18.90 0.91 1.27
CA GLU A 177 19.09 1.98 0.29
C GLU A 177 18.13 1.83 -0.90
N ALA A 178 17.88 0.60 -1.36
CA ALA A 178 16.90 0.34 -2.42
C ALA A 178 15.48 0.71 -1.97
N ILE A 179 15.08 0.36 -0.74
CA ILE A 179 13.78 0.76 -0.17
C ILE A 179 13.64 2.28 -0.16
N SER A 180 14.66 3.00 0.31
CA SER A 180 14.65 4.48 0.34
C SER A 180 14.55 5.11 -1.06
N GLU A 181 15.13 4.47 -2.08
CA GLU A 181 15.04 4.93 -3.46
C GLU A 181 13.65 4.64 -4.07
N ILE A 182 13.06 3.49 -3.75
CA ILE A 182 11.69 3.13 -4.15
C ILE A 182 10.68 4.10 -3.52
N ASP A 183 10.80 4.38 -2.22
CA ASP A 183 9.95 5.33 -1.50
C ASP A 183 9.94 6.71 -2.16
N ARG A 184 11.12 7.25 -2.49
CA ARG A 184 11.22 8.54 -3.20
C ARG A 184 10.70 8.52 -4.64
N SER A 185 10.55 7.35 -5.23
CA SER A 185 10.16 7.17 -6.64
C SER A 185 8.69 6.80 -6.81
N THR A 186 7.94 6.65 -5.71
CA THR A 186 6.54 6.26 -5.72
C THR A 186 5.71 7.18 -4.83
N THR A 187 4.39 7.11 -4.93
CA THR A 187 3.46 7.93 -4.13
C THR A 187 2.88 7.20 -2.92
N ILE A 188 3.25 5.94 -2.72
CA ILE A 188 2.84 5.15 -1.56
C ILE A 188 3.77 5.45 -0.38
N ASP A 189 3.25 5.41 0.84
CA ASP A 189 4.07 5.52 2.05
C ASP A 189 4.78 4.20 2.32
N ILE A 190 6.11 4.22 2.37
CA ILE A 190 6.91 3.02 2.65
C ILE A 190 7.64 3.15 3.99
N ARG A 191 7.44 2.16 4.86
CA ARG A 191 8.15 2.05 6.14
C ARG A 191 9.23 0.99 6.04
N ALA A 192 10.49 1.43 6.05
CA ALA A 192 11.64 0.52 5.98
C ALA A 192 11.88 -0.18 7.32
N THR A 193 12.07 -1.49 7.29
CA THR A 193 12.44 -2.29 8.47
C THR A 193 13.67 -3.11 8.17
N TRP A 194 14.68 -2.99 9.03
CA TRP A 194 15.84 -3.87 8.95
C TRP A 194 15.54 -5.23 9.59
N LEU A 195 15.63 -6.28 8.79
CA LEU A 195 15.48 -7.67 9.23
C LEU A 195 16.75 -8.51 8.88
N GLY A 196 17.95 -8.02 9.23
CA GLY A 196 19.22 -8.66 8.90
C GLY A 196 19.40 -10.06 9.47
N ALA A 197 18.65 -10.42 10.50
CA ALA A 197 18.62 -11.76 11.10
C ALA A 197 17.40 -12.59 10.67
N HIS A 198 16.97 -12.45 9.42
CA HIS A 198 15.82 -13.17 8.86
C HIS A 198 16.06 -14.68 8.77
N ASP A 199 17.30 -15.08 8.54
CA ASP A 199 17.75 -16.48 8.56
C ASP A 199 19.25 -16.53 8.90
N PHE A 200 19.80 -17.73 9.08
CA PHE A 200 21.22 -17.91 9.25
C PHE A 200 21.96 -17.62 7.93
N PRO A 201 23.06 -16.83 7.97
CA PRO A 201 23.86 -16.60 6.77
C PRO A 201 24.52 -17.88 6.28
N PRO A 202 24.77 -18.03 4.97
CA PRO A 202 25.46 -19.17 4.40
C PRO A 202 26.92 -19.22 4.80
#